data_3b7e7e113c96d23f2b43182469e479e1
#
_entry.id   3b7e7e113c96d23f2b43182469e479e1
#
_cell.length_a   1.000
_cell.length_b   1.000
_cell.length_c   1.000
_cell.angle_alpha   90.00
_cell.angle_beta   90.00
_cell.angle_gamma   90.00
#
_symmetry.space_group_name_H-M   'P 1'
#
loop_
_entity.id
_entity.type
_entity.pdbx_description
1 polymer ?
#
loop_
_entity_poly.entity_id
_entity_poly.type
_entity_poly.pdbx_seq_one_letter_code
_entity_poly.pdbx_strand_id
1 'polypeptide(L)'
;MDCQLSVILCTYNPNRELLAKALAAVAAQSLARDRFELIVIDNNSSPALQEDDLAALSGGPVRLERELRQGLTFARACGLKTASSERICFIDDDNEIAPDFFETALAIFWAEPRLGVFGGVAEGALGRSVGPLKTAFLPHLGVRDMGADDMTGSGAAWGPWEPIGAGLCLRAEVGEGYVAYVEGEGAAGGLGRQGGALLSG
;
A
#
# COMPACT_ATOMS: atom_id res chain seq x y z
N MET A 1 23.15 5.53 -5.14
CA MET A 1 22.30 4.77 -6.10
C MET A 1 20.93 5.39 -6.04
N ASP A 2 20.21 5.47 -7.16
CA ASP A 2 18.91 6.12 -7.16
C ASP A 2 17.85 5.17 -6.57
N CYS A 3 17.08 5.66 -5.61
CA CYS A 3 15.92 4.96 -5.07
C CYS A 3 14.91 4.70 -6.21
N GLN A 4 14.57 3.43 -6.46
CA GLN A 4 13.73 3.07 -7.59
C GLN A 4 12.27 2.87 -7.20
N LEU A 5 12.01 2.63 -5.91
CA LEU A 5 10.68 2.39 -5.36
C LEU A 5 10.57 2.98 -3.95
N SER A 6 9.53 3.76 -3.69
CA SER A 6 9.15 4.15 -2.33
C SER A 6 8.06 3.20 -1.83
N VAL A 7 8.37 2.45 -0.79
CA VAL A 7 7.43 1.54 -0.13
C VAL A 7 6.85 2.25 1.09
N ILE A 8 5.54 2.41 1.14
CA ILE A 8 4.83 3.12 2.19
C ILE A 8 3.97 2.13 2.98
N LEU A 9 4.23 2.03 4.29
CA LEU A 9 3.45 1.26 5.24
C LEU A 9 2.73 2.23 6.19
N CYS A 10 1.40 2.28 6.11
CA CYS A 10 0.59 3.08 7.03
C CYS A 10 0.06 2.20 8.15
N THR A 11 0.19 2.66 9.41
CA THR A 11 -0.26 1.88 10.55
C THR A 11 -0.84 2.75 11.67
N TYR A 12 -1.75 2.18 12.45
CA TYR A 12 -2.35 2.76 13.65
C TYR A 12 -2.59 1.70 14.70
N ASN A 13 -1.91 1.80 15.85
CA ASN A 13 -1.99 0.82 16.93
C ASN A 13 -1.88 -0.63 16.41
N PRO A 14 -0.83 -0.98 15.67
CA PRO A 14 -0.74 -2.25 14.97
C PRO A 14 -0.75 -3.45 15.91
N ASN A 15 -1.26 -4.57 15.41
CA ASN A 15 -0.92 -5.86 15.99
C ASN A 15 0.58 -6.11 15.77
N ARG A 16 1.35 -6.19 16.86
CA ARG A 16 2.81 -6.30 16.79
C ARG A 16 3.30 -7.56 16.08
N GLU A 17 2.56 -8.67 16.19
CA GLU A 17 2.93 -9.91 15.51
C GLU A 17 2.70 -9.80 14.00
N LEU A 18 1.60 -9.18 13.57
CA LEU A 18 1.30 -8.97 12.16
C LEU A 18 2.26 -7.96 11.55
N LEU A 19 2.50 -6.83 12.20
CA LEU A 19 3.48 -5.84 11.76
C LEU A 19 4.88 -6.47 11.61
N ALA A 20 5.31 -7.31 12.57
CA ALA A 20 6.59 -8.00 12.48
C ALA A 20 6.68 -8.91 11.27
N LYS A 21 5.60 -9.62 10.92
CA LYS A 21 5.54 -10.47 9.71
C LYS A 21 5.57 -9.63 8.42
N ALA A 22 4.81 -8.53 8.37
CA ALA A 22 4.82 -7.63 7.24
C ALA A 22 6.23 -7.05 6.99
N LEU A 23 6.90 -6.58 8.06
CA LEU A 23 8.27 -6.06 7.97
C LEU A 23 9.30 -7.15 7.63
N ALA A 24 9.14 -8.37 8.14
CA ALA A 24 9.98 -9.51 7.75
C ALA A 24 9.81 -9.87 6.27
N ALA A 25 8.59 -9.76 5.72
CA ALA A 25 8.35 -9.94 4.28
C ALA A 25 9.02 -8.84 3.44
N VAL A 26 9.13 -7.60 3.95
CA VAL A 26 9.95 -6.54 3.34
C VAL A 26 11.44 -6.88 3.39
N ALA A 27 11.93 -7.40 4.50
CA ALA A 27 13.33 -7.84 4.63
C ALA A 27 13.69 -8.99 3.68
N ALA A 28 12.71 -9.84 3.35
CA ALA A 28 12.88 -11.01 2.48
C ALA A 28 12.73 -10.72 0.99
N GLN A 29 12.56 -9.46 0.59
CA GLN A 29 12.40 -9.11 -0.82
C GLN A 29 13.66 -9.40 -1.64
N SER A 30 13.47 -9.89 -2.87
CA SER A 30 14.56 -10.16 -3.83
C SER A 30 15.20 -8.86 -4.34
N LEU A 31 14.45 -7.76 -4.38
CA LEU A 31 14.99 -6.45 -4.72
C LEU A 31 16.01 -6.01 -3.67
N ALA A 32 17.22 -5.67 -4.11
CA ALA A 32 18.28 -5.21 -3.21
C ALA A 32 17.84 -4.01 -2.36
N ARG A 33 18.19 -4.04 -1.06
CA ARG A 33 17.71 -3.09 -0.04
C ARG A 33 18.04 -1.63 -0.34
N ASP A 34 19.11 -1.38 -1.06
CA ASP A 34 19.57 -0.06 -1.50
C ASP A 34 18.84 0.50 -2.73
N ARG A 35 17.94 -0.29 -3.33
CA ARG A 35 17.11 0.11 -4.47
C ARG A 35 15.73 0.60 -4.10
N PHE A 36 15.31 0.43 -2.85
CA PHE A 36 14.04 0.95 -2.35
C PHE A 36 14.19 1.61 -0.98
N GLU A 37 13.34 2.56 -0.70
CA GLU A 37 13.15 3.10 0.65
C GLU A 37 11.90 2.49 1.30
N LEU A 38 11.94 2.31 2.63
CA LEU A 38 10.78 1.96 3.42
C LEU A 38 10.39 3.17 4.29
N ILE A 39 9.17 3.63 4.08
CA ILE A 39 8.56 4.74 4.81
C ILE A 39 7.43 4.15 5.65
N VAL A 40 7.51 4.28 6.95
CA VAL A 40 6.44 3.88 7.87
C VAL A 40 5.73 5.14 8.36
N ILE A 41 4.43 5.20 8.19
CA ILE A 41 3.60 6.29 8.69
C ILE A 41 2.87 5.80 9.96
N ASP A 42 3.33 6.27 11.12
CA ASP A 42 2.63 6.10 12.39
C ASP A 42 1.47 7.08 12.47
N ASN A 43 0.26 6.60 12.22
CA ASN A 43 -0.94 7.44 12.26
C ASN A 43 -1.43 7.69 13.69
N ASN A 44 -0.55 8.24 14.52
CA ASN A 44 -0.82 8.62 15.91
C ASN A 44 -1.08 7.44 16.85
N SER A 45 -0.27 6.38 16.76
CA SER A 45 -0.33 5.24 17.68
C SER A 45 0.02 5.61 19.12
N SER A 46 -0.49 4.84 20.07
CA SER A 46 -0.16 4.92 21.49
C SER A 46 0.08 3.52 22.08
N PRO A 47 1.32 3.17 22.48
CA PRO A 47 2.54 3.99 22.38
C PRO A 47 2.98 4.22 20.94
N ALA A 48 3.70 5.33 20.70
CA ALA A 48 4.28 5.64 19.39
C ALA A 48 5.32 4.59 18.99
N LEU A 49 5.41 4.33 17.69
CA LEU A 49 6.41 3.42 17.14
C LEU A 49 7.81 4.01 17.25
N GLN A 50 8.82 3.15 17.22
CA GLN A 50 10.22 3.53 17.28
C GLN A 50 10.92 3.08 16.01
N GLU A 51 11.71 3.96 15.40
CA GLU A 51 12.40 3.70 14.14
C GLU A 51 13.37 2.53 14.21
N ASP A 52 14.13 2.44 15.31
CA ASP A 52 15.11 1.36 15.52
C ASP A 52 14.45 -0.02 15.58
N ASP A 53 13.27 -0.13 16.22
CA ASP A 53 12.51 -1.38 16.28
C ASP A 53 12.04 -1.82 14.89
N LEU A 54 11.56 -0.87 14.09
CA LEU A 54 11.10 -1.10 12.72
C LEU A 54 12.26 -1.49 11.80
N ALA A 55 13.40 -0.80 11.91
CA ALA A 55 14.61 -1.07 11.14
C ALA A 55 15.16 -2.48 11.43
N ALA A 56 15.15 -2.90 12.71
CA ALA A 56 15.56 -4.24 13.10
C ALA A 56 14.67 -5.33 12.47
N LEU A 57 13.36 -5.10 12.36
CA LEU A 57 12.40 -6.04 11.79
C LEU A 57 12.45 -6.08 10.26
N SER A 58 12.67 -4.94 9.60
CA SER A 58 12.67 -4.83 8.14
C SER A 58 14.02 -5.07 7.47
N GLY A 59 15.06 -5.38 8.27
CA GLY A 59 16.40 -5.68 7.76
C GLY A 59 17.17 -4.50 7.19
N GLY A 60 16.80 -3.25 7.52
CA GLY A 60 17.50 -2.06 7.03
C GLY A 60 16.85 -0.75 7.44
N PRO A 61 17.39 0.38 6.96
CA PRO A 61 16.91 1.70 7.37
C PRO A 61 15.43 1.90 7.05
N VAL A 62 14.71 2.52 7.99
CA VAL A 62 13.31 2.92 7.86
C VAL A 62 13.23 4.42 8.05
N ARG A 63 12.41 5.07 7.27
CA ARG A 63 12.01 6.44 7.53
C ARG A 63 10.66 6.42 8.24
N LEU A 64 10.65 6.79 9.53
CA LEU A 64 9.44 6.86 10.34
C LEU A 64 8.90 8.28 10.33
N GLU A 65 7.65 8.45 9.89
CA GLU A 65 6.93 9.72 9.94
C GLU A 65 5.67 9.58 10.80
N ARG A 66 5.29 10.65 11.48
CA ARG A 66 4.10 10.65 12.32
C ARG A 66 3.03 11.58 11.77
N GLU A 67 1.86 11.02 11.42
CA GLU A 67 0.68 11.80 11.02
C GLU A 67 -0.34 11.83 12.17
N LEU A 68 -0.56 13.02 12.72
CA LEU A 68 -1.43 13.21 13.90
C LEU A 68 -2.92 13.20 13.57
N ARG A 69 -3.29 13.54 12.31
CA ARG A 69 -4.67 13.45 11.85
C ARG A 69 -5.02 11.99 11.62
N GLN A 70 -5.90 11.46 12.45
CA GLN A 70 -6.28 10.05 12.34
C GLN A 70 -7.10 9.76 11.08
N GLY A 71 -6.76 8.66 10.43
CA GLY A 71 -7.42 8.13 9.26
C GLY A 71 -6.43 7.74 8.16
N LEU A 72 -6.68 6.61 7.53
CA LEU A 72 -5.83 6.05 6.48
C LEU A 72 -5.60 7.04 5.33
N THR A 73 -6.59 7.86 5.02
CA THR A 73 -6.49 8.92 4.01
C THR A 73 -5.36 9.90 4.31
N PHE A 74 -5.26 10.39 5.55
CA PHE A 74 -4.21 11.32 5.96
C PHE A 74 -2.84 10.63 6.03
N ALA A 75 -2.81 9.40 6.52
CA ALA A 75 -1.57 8.62 6.57
C ALA A 75 -1.02 8.36 5.16
N ARG A 76 -1.85 7.98 4.20
CA ARG A 76 -1.44 7.81 2.79
C ARG A 76 -0.95 9.11 2.17
N ALA A 77 -1.65 10.23 2.39
CA ALA A 77 -1.22 11.53 1.90
C ALA A 77 0.14 11.96 2.50
N CYS A 78 0.37 11.68 3.79
CA CYS A 78 1.65 11.89 4.45
C CYS A 78 2.75 11.06 3.78
N GLY A 79 2.51 9.77 3.56
CA GLY A 79 3.45 8.88 2.90
C GLY A 79 3.80 9.32 1.48
N LEU A 80 2.79 9.72 0.69
CA LEU A 80 2.99 10.23 -0.67
C LEU A 80 3.87 11.48 -0.71
N LYS A 81 3.70 12.41 0.23
CA LYS A 81 4.55 13.61 0.34
C LYS A 81 5.98 13.29 0.79
N THR A 82 6.15 12.19 1.48
CA THR A 82 7.44 11.76 2.03
C THR A 82 8.26 10.96 1.01
N ALA A 83 7.58 10.28 0.07
CA ALA A 83 8.21 9.44 -0.94
C ALA A 83 9.19 10.21 -1.83
N SER A 84 10.34 9.59 -2.12
CA SER A 84 11.39 10.18 -2.98
C SER A 84 11.40 9.60 -4.39
N SER A 85 10.80 8.42 -4.61
CA SER A 85 10.72 7.78 -5.91
C SER A 85 9.46 8.18 -6.68
N GLU A 86 9.55 8.20 -8.01
CA GLU A 86 8.40 8.33 -8.92
C GLU A 86 7.48 7.10 -8.90
N ARG A 87 7.92 5.98 -8.31
CA ARG A 87 7.19 4.72 -8.22
C ARG A 87 6.92 4.42 -6.75
N ILE A 88 5.67 4.20 -6.43
CA ILE A 88 5.21 4.08 -5.05
C ILE A 88 4.47 2.76 -4.90
N CYS A 89 4.69 2.08 -3.79
CA CYS A 89 3.97 0.89 -3.41
C CYS A 89 3.45 1.04 -1.97
N PHE A 90 2.14 0.86 -1.78
CA PHE A 90 1.55 0.75 -0.46
C PHE A 90 1.49 -0.70 -0.02
N ILE A 91 1.86 -0.96 1.22
CA ILE A 91 1.66 -2.23 1.91
C ILE A 91 0.93 -1.99 3.23
N ASP A 92 0.10 -2.93 3.63
CA ASP A 92 -0.60 -2.85 4.91
C ASP A 92 0.21 -3.54 6.02
N ASP A 93 -0.04 -3.17 7.28
CA ASP A 93 0.73 -3.65 8.44
C ASP A 93 0.36 -5.08 8.89
N ASP A 94 -0.57 -5.73 8.17
CA ASP A 94 -1.03 -7.09 8.39
C ASP A 94 -0.87 -8.01 7.17
N ASN A 95 -0.18 -7.54 6.11
CA ASN A 95 0.00 -8.29 4.87
C ASN A 95 1.44 -8.79 4.69
N GLU A 96 1.58 -10.05 4.32
CA GLU A 96 2.85 -10.65 3.92
C GLU A 96 2.94 -10.62 2.39
N ILE A 97 3.80 -9.75 1.84
CA ILE A 97 4.02 -9.64 0.39
C ILE A 97 4.91 -10.78 -0.13
N ALA A 98 4.69 -11.20 -1.39
CA ALA A 98 5.51 -12.21 -2.03
C ALA A 98 6.98 -11.76 -2.12
N PRO A 99 7.96 -12.68 -2.05
CA PRO A 99 9.39 -12.33 -2.01
C PRO A 99 9.90 -11.55 -3.22
N ASP A 100 9.26 -11.66 -4.36
CA ASP A 100 9.60 -10.99 -5.63
C ASP A 100 8.68 -9.79 -5.96
N PHE A 101 7.82 -9.40 -4.99
CA PHE A 101 6.77 -8.39 -5.23
C PHE A 101 7.33 -7.05 -5.71
N PHE A 102 8.42 -6.54 -5.10
CA PHE A 102 9.00 -5.25 -5.49
C PHE A 102 9.69 -5.30 -6.86
N GLU A 103 10.34 -6.40 -7.21
CA GLU A 103 10.92 -6.57 -8.56
C GLU A 103 9.83 -6.66 -9.61
N THR A 104 8.77 -7.41 -9.33
CA THR A 104 7.60 -7.54 -10.21
C THR A 104 6.93 -6.19 -10.41
N ALA A 105 6.72 -5.42 -9.33
CA ALA A 105 6.15 -4.09 -9.43
C ALA A 105 7.00 -3.15 -10.30
N LEU A 106 8.32 -3.15 -10.12
CA LEU A 106 9.22 -2.38 -10.98
C LEU A 106 9.17 -2.82 -12.44
N ALA A 107 9.12 -4.13 -12.69
CA ALA A 107 9.00 -4.66 -14.06
C ALA A 107 7.73 -4.16 -14.75
N ILE A 108 6.59 -4.15 -14.04
CA ILE A 108 5.31 -3.62 -14.55
C ILE A 108 5.42 -2.11 -14.82
N PHE A 109 5.99 -1.33 -13.92
CA PHE A 109 6.19 0.11 -14.12
C PHE A 109 7.00 0.44 -15.38
N TRP A 110 7.98 -0.40 -15.72
CA TRP A 110 8.80 -0.20 -16.92
C TRP A 110 8.13 -0.73 -18.20
N ALA A 111 7.45 -1.86 -18.11
CA ALA A 111 6.74 -2.44 -19.26
C ALA A 111 5.54 -1.59 -19.67
N GLU A 112 4.85 -0.99 -18.69
CA GLU A 112 3.58 -0.27 -18.89
C GLU A 112 3.70 1.20 -18.43
N PRO A 113 4.40 2.06 -19.19
CA PRO A 113 4.66 3.44 -18.78
C PRO A 113 3.40 4.32 -18.66
N ARG A 114 2.29 3.92 -19.29
CA ARG A 114 1.01 4.63 -19.21
C ARG A 114 0.09 4.13 -18.09
N LEU A 115 0.46 3.05 -17.42
CA LEU A 115 -0.30 2.51 -16.29
C LEU A 115 -0.06 3.37 -15.06
N GLY A 116 -1.09 4.08 -14.61
CA GLY A 116 -1.01 5.00 -13.46
C GLY A 116 -1.08 4.28 -12.13
N VAL A 117 -1.92 3.23 -12.04
CA VAL A 117 -2.18 2.46 -10.82
C VAL A 117 -2.34 0.99 -11.14
N PHE A 118 -1.81 0.12 -10.30
CA PHE A 118 -2.04 -1.33 -10.38
C PHE A 118 -1.90 -1.99 -9.00
N GLY A 119 -2.30 -3.23 -8.89
CA GLY A 119 -2.14 -4.06 -7.68
C GLY A 119 -2.09 -5.54 -8.05
N GLY A 120 -1.64 -6.33 -7.11
CA GLY A 120 -1.60 -7.79 -7.24
C GLY A 120 -2.85 -8.47 -6.68
N VAL A 121 -2.86 -9.79 -6.77
CA VAL A 121 -3.87 -10.63 -6.13
C VAL A 121 -3.55 -10.74 -4.64
N ALA A 122 -4.59 -10.59 -3.78
CA ALA A 122 -4.48 -10.85 -2.37
C ALA A 122 -5.06 -12.23 -2.03
N GLU A 123 -4.23 -13.08 -1.46
CA GLU A 123 -4.64 -14.40 -0.97
C GLU A 123 -4.93 -14.36 0.53
N GLY A 124 -5.99 -15.01 0.97
CA GLY A 124 -6.29 -15.10 2.38
C GLY A 124 -5.40 -16.13 3.08
N ALA A 125 -4.53 -15.68 4.00
CA ALA A 125 -3.73 -16.56 4.87
C ALA A 125 -4.62 -17.25 5.92
N LEU A 126 -5.55 -18.07 5.47
CA LEU A 126 -6.49 -18.79 6.32
C LEU A 126 -5.87 -20.11 6.75
N GLY A 127 -5.31 -20.18 7.95
CA GLY A 127 -4.66 -21.36 8.52
C GLY A 127 -5.56 -22.60 8.71
N ARG A 128 -6.85 -22.53 8.29
CA ARG A 128 -7.81 -23.64 8.33
C ARG A 128 -8.82 -23.51 7.20
N SER A 129 -9.36 -24.63 6.75
CA SER A 129 -10.54 -24.69 5.88
C SER A 129 -11.67 -23.82 6.47
N VAL A 130 -12.09 -22.81 5.72
CA VAL A 130 -13.20 -21.94 6.11
C VAL A 130 -14.52 -22.51 5.58
N GLY A 131 -15.53 -22.53 6.44
CA GLY A 131 -16.85 -22.97 6.04
C GLY A 131 -17.52 -22.00 5.03
N PRO A 132 -18.58 -22.43 4.32
CA PRO A 132 -19.21 -21.68 3.23
C PRO A 132 -19.58 -20.23 3.58
N LEU A 133 -20.07 -20.01 4.82
CA LEU A 133 -20.45 -18.67 5.28
C LEU A 133 -19.23 -17.73 5.33
N LYS A 134 -18.09 -18.19 5.85
CA LYS A 134 -16.87 -17.39 5.91
C LYS A 134 -16.30 -17.14 4.52
N THR A 135 -16.36 -18.14 3.64
CA THR A 135 -15.94 -17.99 2.23
C THR A 135 -16.70 -16.87 1.52
N ALA A 136 -18.00 -16.70 1.80
CA ALA A 136 -18.81 -15.64 1.22
C ALA A 136 -18.36 -14.22 1.64
N PHE A 137 -17.63 -14.07 2.75
CA PHE A 137 -17.12 -12.79 3.24
C PHE A 137 -15.70 -12.46 2.73
N LEU A 138 -14.96 -13.40 2.16
CA LEU A 138 -13.59 -13.18 1.69
C LEU A 138 -13.44 -11.99 0.73
N PRO A 139 -14.34 -11.79 -0.25
CA PRO A 139 -14.24 -10.62 -1.14
C PRO A 139 -14.31 -9.27 -0.40
N HIS A 140 -15.05 -9.22 0.72
CA HIS A 140 -15.16 -8.02 1.55
C HIS A 140 -13.90 -7.75 2.39
N LEU A 141 -13.03 -8.76 2.52
CA LEU A 141 -11.71 -8.65 3.16
C LEU A 141 -10.59 -8.44 2.14
N GLY A 142 -10.92 -8.10 0.90
CA GLY A 142 -9.95 -7.89 -0.17
C GLY A 142 -9.45 -9.18 -0.83
N VAL A 143 -9.87 -10.36 -0.36
CA VAL A 143 -9.55 -11.64 -0.98
C VAL A 143 -10.53 -11.86 -2.13
N ARG A 144 -10.10 -11.54 -3.35
CA ARG A 144 -10.93 -11.66 -4.56
C ARG A 144 -10.27 -12.65 -5.52
N ASP A 145 -11.07 -13.56 -6.07
CA ASP A 145 -10.65 -14.35 -7.23
C ASP A 145 -10.80 -13.47 -8.47
N MET A 146 -9.68 -13.05 -9.02
CA MET A 146 -9.61 -12.20 -10.21
C MET A 146 -9.44 -13.02 -11.49
N GLY A 147 -9.40 -14.36 -11.38
CA GLY A 147 -9.08 -15.22 -12.52
C GLY A 147 -7.60 -15.24 -12.86
N ALA A 148 -7.27 -15.79 -14.03
CA ALA A 148 -5.91 -15.93 -14.51
C ALA A 148 -5.44 -14.78 -15.41
N ASP A 149 -6.35 -13.94 -15.86
CA ASP A 149 -6.06 -12.87 -16.82
C ASP A 149 -5.95 -11.52 -16.13
N ASP A 150 -5.03 -10.68 -16.62
CA ASP A 150 -4.91 -9.29 -16.18
C ASP A 150 -6.16 -8.51 -16.56
N MET A 151 -6.69 -7.77 -15.58
CA MET A 151 -7.80 -6.87 -15.82
C MET A 151 -7.31 -5.43 -15.90
N THR A 152 -7.72 -4.73 -16.94
CA THR A 152 -7.41 -3.31 -17.12
C THR A 152 -8.68 -2.51 -17.31
N GLY A 153 -8.65 -1.26 -16.90
CA GLY A 153 -9.75 -0.34 -17.09
C GLY A 153 -9.31 1.10 -16.97
N SER A 154 -10.14 2.00 -17.49
CA SER A 154 -9.97 3.44 -17.37
C SER A 154 -11.34 4.08 -17.27
N GLY A 155 -11.43 5.19 -16.53
CA GLY A 155 -12.67 5.95 -16.41
C GLY A 155 -13.01 6.29 -14.95
N ALA A 156 -14.04 7.11 -14.76
CA ALA A 156 -14.44 7.63 -13.45
C ALA A 156 -15.38 6.69 -12.66
N ALA A 157 -15.76 5.54 -13.23
CA ALA A 157 -16.63 4.58 -12.59
C ALA A 157 -15.82 3.47 -11.92
N TRP A 158 -16.16 3.14 -10.69
CA TRP A 158 -15.60 1.99 -9.99
C TRP A 158 -15.88 0.69 -10.77
N GLY A 159 -14.83 -0.12 -10.96
CA GLY A 159 -14.92 -1.37 -11.71
C GLY A 159 -14.21 -2.54 -11.05
N PRO A 160 -14.40 -3.76 -11.55
CA PRO A 160 -13.76 -4.96 -11.01
C PRO A 160 -12.22 -4.94 -11.09
N TRP A 161 -11.66 -4.12 -11.99
CA TRP A 161 -10.23 -3.92 -12.18
C TRP A 161 -9.57 -3.02 -11.13
N GLU A 162 -10.34 -2.37 -10.27
CA GLU A 162 -9.79 -1.48 -9.24
C GLU A 162 -8.94 -2.28 -8.24
N PRO A 163 -7.65 -1.93 -8.08
CA PRO A 163 -6.81 -2.61 -7.12
C PRO A 163 -7.23 -2.31 -5.69
N ILE A 164 -6.98 -3.26 -4.81
CA ILE A 164 -7.18 -3.08 -3.37
C ILE A 164 -5.98 -2.35 -2.75
N GLY A 165 -6.15 -1.81 -1.53
CA GLY A 165 -5.10 -1.06 -0.84
C GLY A 165 -3.85 -1.87 -0.52
N ALA A 166 -3.99 -3.17 -0.30
CA ALA A 166 -2.89 -4.09 -0.06
C ALA A 166 -2.09 -4.35 -1.34
N GLY A 167 -0.83 -3.94 -1.38
CA GLY A 167 0.00 -4.06 -2.58
C GLY A 167 -0.38 -3.08 -3.70
N LEU A 168 -1.00 -1.95 -3.37
CA LEU A 168 -1.33 -0.89 -4.34
C LEU A 168 -0.07 -0.19 -4.80
N CYS A 169 0.21 -0.27 -6.09
CA CYS A 169 1.31 0.43 -6.75
C CYS A 169 0.78 1.59 -7.59
N LEU A 170 1.44 2.74 -7.53
CA LEU A 170 1.06 3.91 -8.33
C LEU A 170 2.26 4.80 -8.69
N ARG A 171 2.09 5.61 -9.73
CA ARG A 171 3.06 6.66 -10.08
C ARG A 171 2.84 7.88 -9.19
N ALA A 172 3.93 8.56 -8.84
CA ALA A 172 3.89 9.75 -7.96
C ALA A 172 2.94 10.82 -8.48
N GLU A 173 2.87 11.04 -9.79
CA GLU A 173 1.95 12.00 -10.44
C GLU A 173 0.47 11.73 -10.13
N VAL A 174 0.09 10.45 -10.00
CA VAL A 174 -1.27 10.06 -9.56
C VAL A 174 -1.47 10.37 -8.08
N GLY A 175 -0.43 10.12 -7.27
CA GLY A 175 -0.40 10.42 -5.86
C GLY A 175 -0.53 11.92 -5.55
N GLU A 176 0.04 12.79 -6.38
CA GLU A 176 -0.09 14.25 -6.26
C GLU A 176 -1.56 14.70 -6.30
N GLY A 177 -2.35 14.14 -7.22
CA GLY A 177 -3.79 14.40 -7.30
C GLY A 177 -4.53 14.00 -6.02
N TYR A 178 -4.17 12.85 -5.44
CA TYR A 178 -4.73 12.41 -4.16
C TYR A 178 -4.36 13.35 -3.01
N VAL A 179 -3.10 13.75 -2.92
CA VAL A 179 -2.62 14.69 -1.88
C VAL A 179 -3.33 16.03 -2.00
N ALA A 180 -3.45 16.60 -3.21
CA ALA A 180 -4.15 17.84 -3.45
C ALA A 180 -5.63 17.77 -3.00
N TYR A 181 -6.30 16.65 -3.29
CA TYR A 181 -7.67 16.41 -2.83
C TYR A 181 -7.79 16.35 -1.31
N VAL A 182 -6.90 15.61 -0.64
CA VAL A 182 -6.92 15.44 0.83
C VAL A 182 -6.62 16.77 1.56
N GLU A 183 -5.70 17.56 1.03
CA GLU A 183 -5.24 18.80 1.69
C GLU A 183 -6.02 20.05 1.26
N GLY A 184 -6.68 20.03 0.10
CA GLY A 184 -7.43 21.14 -0.43
C GLY A 184 -8.94 21.06 -0.15
N GLU A 185 -9.66 20.38 -1.02
CA GLU A 185 -11.12 20.35 -1.00
C GLU A 185 -11.72 19.20 -0.16
N GLY A 186 -10.98 18.10 -0.01
CA GLY A 186 -11.45 16.89 0.68
C GLY A 186 -11.60 17.05 2.19
N ALA A 187 -10.85 17.97 2.80
CA ALA A 187 -10.93 18.23 4.24
C ALA A 187 -12.21 18.99 4.65
N ALA A 188 -12.89 19.62 3.70
CA ALA A 188 -14.09 20.44 3.95
C ALA A 188 -15.43 19.71 3.70
N GLY A 189 -15.43 18.55 3.06
CA GLY A 189 -16.65 17.83 2.71
C GLY A 189 -16.48 16.32 2.73
N GLY A 190 -16.97 15.68 3.75
CA GLY A 190 -16.99 14.24 3.99
C GLY A 190 -16.70 13.31 2.80
N LEU A 191 -15.59 12.63 2.87
CA LEU A 191 -15.05 11.62 1.95
C LEU A 191 -15.99 10.42 1.64
N GLY A 192 -17.27 10.50 2.02
CA GLY A 192 -18.19 9.36 1.94
C GLY A 192 -18.73 9.02 0.55
N ARG A 193 -18.46 9.80 -0.52
CA ARG A 193 -19.12 9.57 -1.82
C ARG A 193 -18.29 9.71 -3.10
N GLN A 194 -17.03 10.11 -3.06
CA GLN A 194 -16.25 10.32 -4.30
C GLN A 194 -14.84 9.71 -4.30
N GLY A 195 -14.47 8.92 -3.31
CA GLY A 195 -13.13 8.32 -3.21
C GLY A 195 -12.75 7.34 -4.32
N GLY A 196 -13.69 6.94 -5.18
CA GLY A 196 -13.43 6.06 -6.32
C GLY A 196 -13.02 6.76 -7.62
N ALA A 197 -13.17 8.09 -7.69
CA ALA A 197 -12.97 8.80 -8.96
C ALA A 197 -11.51 9.28 -9.21
N LEU A 198 -10.67 9.28 -8.18
CA LEU A 198 -9.32 9.87 -8.25
C LEU A 198 -8.21 8.87 -8.58
N LEU A 199 -8.50 7.56 -8.62
CA LEU A 199 -7.51 6.54 -8.93
C LEU A 199 -7.67 5.92 -10.32
N SER A 200 -8.63 6.40 -11.12
CA SER A 200 -8.89 5.92 -12.47
C SER A 200 -8.57 7.01 -13.51
N GLY A 201 -7.34 7.50 -13.48
CA GLY A 201 -6.85 8.45 -14.48
C GLY A 201 -5.81 7.84 -15.38
#